data_2bc67818d2605028a45b2b842da23c3b
#
_entry.id   2bc67818d2605028a45b2b842da23c3b
#
_cell.length_a   1.000
_cell.length_b   1.000
_cell.length_c   1.000
_cell.angle_alpha   90.00
_cell.angle_beta   90.00
_cell.angle_gamma   90.00
#
_symmetry.space_group_name_H-M   'P 1'
#
loop_
_entity.id
_entity.type
_entity.pdbx_description
1 polymer ?
#
loop_
_entity_poly.entity_id
_entity_poly.type
_entity_poly.pdbx_seq_one_letter_code
_entity_poly.pdbx_strand_id
1 'polypeptide(L)'
;MSKQIRNLGLFLACCYAALFLQVNRLTVFQANELQDDPRNNRQVVRDFSRPRGTIETADGVVVAESVPSQDQFKFQRTYPTGDLFAHVTGIFAFQLGSTGVEREYNSELAGRGLGFDLQELDDLFVDRERVGNVTLSLRNDVQQVAKDQLGQREGSVVAVDPRSGEIIAMWSFPSFDPNALATHDFPAAEASSQALNDDPEEPTRSRAYREREFPGSTFKVVTATGGVERGGVTEDTPDYPVTSEYQAAGIGRPIGNFGGDSCGGTLFVILQDSCNTAFAQMGVEQAQAPGMTATAEAYGFNQPVPIDLPDAVASRWPSEVVADNPPFLAQASIGQNEVQATPLQMALVAAAVANEGKVMRPHVMREIRDDKDDVVERYEPSTWTTPMSEETSRLLREAMVSVVTDGTAQRLDDEVEDDMVVGGKTGTAQIGSDPPRSHAWIIGFAGPEGEVPHVAVAVLVEGQEGASEQTGGRVAAPIASAVLAAALAPPAGPEGG
;
A
#
# COMPACT_ATOMS: atom_id res chain seq x y z
N MET A 1 -61.71 43.89 16.61
CA MET A 1 -60.40 43.99 15.93
C MET A 1 -60.62 44.45 14.51
N SER A 2 -59.95 45.54 14.11
CA SER A 2 -60.08 46.03 12.74
C SER A 2 -59.53 45.01 11.73
N LYS A 3 -60.13 44.95 10.52
CA LYS A 3 -59.65 44.03 9.43
C LYS A 3 -58.17 44.22 9.16
N GLN A 4 -57.63 45.43 9.38
CA GLN A 4 -56.21 45.76 9.18
C GLN A 4 -55.29 45.06 10.20
N ILE A 5 -55.67 45.01 11.49
CA ILE A 5 -54.89 44.32 12.53
C ILE A 5 -54.84 42.82 12.28
N ARG A 6 -55.98 42.20 11.81
CA ARG A 6 -56.02 40.82 11.49
C ARG A 6 -55.17 40.49 10.27
N ASN A 7 -55.21 41.33 9.22
CA ASN A 7 -54.36 41.12 8.03
C ASN A 7 -52.87 41.32 8.33
N LEU A 8 -52.49 42.27 9.17
CA LEU A 8 -51.12 42.42 9.62
C LEU A 8 -50.65 41.20 10.44
N GLY A 9 -51.51 40.71 11.35
CA GLY A 9 -51.18 39.49 12.11
C GLY A 9 -51.00 38.26 11.22
N LEU A 10 -51.84 38.13 10.20
CA LEU A 10 -51.73 37.01 9.21
C LEU A 10 -50.47 37.14 8.38
N PHE A 11 -50.11 38.33 7.94
CA PHE A 11 -48.85 38.58 7.21
C PHE A 11 -47.62 38.25 8.04
N LEU A 12 -47.56 38.67 9.30
CA LEU A 12 -46.47 38.35 10.21
C LEU A 12 -46.37 36.83 10.47
N ALA A 13 -47.52 36.17 10.68
CA ALA A 13 -47.55 34.71 10.83
C ALA A 13 -47.00 33.96 9.56
N CYS A 14 -47.35 34.43 8.37
CA CYS A 14 -46.81 33.89 7.12
C CYS A 14 -45.30 34.12 7.00
N CYS A 15 -44.80 35.30 7.40
CA CYS A 15 -43.38 35.60 7.43
C CYS A 15 -42.62 34.67 8.44
N TYR A 16 -43.18 34.47 9.63
CA TYR A 16 -42.57 33.51 10.60
C TYR A 16 -42.61 32.07 10.10
N ALA A 17 -43.70 31.62 9.47
CA ALA A 17 -43.79 30.32 8.88
C ALA A 17 -42.75 30.12 7.74
N ALA A 18 -42.60 31.13 6.88
CA ALA A 18 -41.58 31.12 5.83
C ALA A 18 -40.13 31.06 6.40
N LEU A 19 -39.84 31.85 7.42
CA LEU A 19 -38.55 31.80 8.11
C LEU A 19 -38.31 30.42 8.77
N PHE A 20 -39.32 29.88 9.44
CA PHE A 20 -39.22 28.56 10.07
C PHE A 20 -38.96 27.46 9.03
N LEU A 21 -39.69 27.48 7.93
CA LEU A 21 -39.48 26.53 6.84
C LEU A 21 -38.05 26.66 6.22
N GLN A 22 -37.61 27.90 6.01
CA GLN A 22 -36.27 28.15 5.46
C GLN A 22 -35.15 27.72 6.41
N VAL A 23 -35.28 28.01 7.72
CA VAL A 23 -34.31 27.55 8.73
C VAL A 23 -34.26 26.05 8.77
N ASN A 24 -35.41 25.35 8.82
CA ASN A 24 -35.42 23.89 8.78
C ASN A 24 -34.83 23.31 7.48
N ARG A 25 -35.09 23.94 6.33
CA ARG A 25 -34.46 23.53 5.08
C ARG A 25 -32.94 23.63 5.15
N LEU A 26 -32.39 24.72 5.67
CA LEU A 26 -30.95 24.93 5.79
C LEU A 26 -30.30 24.01 6.83
N THR A 27 -30.98 23.81 7.99
CA THR A 27 -30.38 23.07 9.12
C THR A 27 -30.58 21.55 9.04
N VAL A 28 -31.63 21.06 8.32
CA VAL A 28 -31.93 19.61 8.24
C VAL A 28 -31.62 19.04 6.87
N PHE A 29 -31.99 19.73 5.78
CA PHE A 29 -31.88 19.20 4.43
C PHE A 29 -30.62 19.64 3.68
N GLN A 30 -30.07 20.82 4.00
CA GLN A 30 -28.87 21.37 3.37
C GLN A 30 -27.67 21.47 4.33
N ALA A 31 -27.78 20.94 5.53
CA ALA A 31 -26.72 21.04 6.53
C ALA A 31 -25.39 20.44 6.02
N ASN A 32 -25.44 19.23 5.47
CA ASN A 32 -24.27 18.54 4.93
C ASN A 32 -23.69 19.28 3.71
N GLU A 33 -24.55 19.70 2.77
CA GLU A 33 -24.12 20.45 1.57
C GLU A 33 -23.45 21.79 1.93
N LEU A 34 -23.96 22.48 2.98
CA LEU A 34 -23.37 23.72 3.48
C LEU A 34 -22.12 23.51 4.33
N GLN A 35 -22.00 22.36 5.00
CA GLN A 35 -20.78 21.96 5.71
C GLN A 35 -19.66 21.62 4.73
N ASP A 36 -19.98 20.96 3.65
CA ASP A 36 -19.02 20.51 2.63
C ASP A 36 -18.70 21.62 1.59
N ASP A 37 -19.32 22.79 1.69
CA ASP A 37 -18.99 23.93 0.79
C ASP A 37 -17.54 24.39 1.04
N PRO A 38 -16.65 24.35 0.03
CA PRO A 38 -15.24 24.74 0.15
C PRO A 38 -15.02 26.17 0.68
N ARG A 39 -16.05 27.02 0.61
CA ARG A 39 -16.03 28.39 1.12
C ARG A 39 -16.41 28.49 2.61
N ASN A 40 -16.88 27.39 3.21
CA ASN A 40 -17.27 27.35 4.62
C ASN A 40 -16.07 26.94 5.50
N ASN A 41 -15.19 27.88 5.78
CA ASN A 41 -14.02 27.63 6.62
C ASN A 41 -14.31 27.60 8.14
N ARG A 42 -15.57 27.76 8.58
CA ARG A 42 -15.93 27.75 10.00
C ARG A 42 -15.64 26.41 10.66
N GLN A 43 -15.91 25.32 9.98
CA GLN A 43 -15.62 23.99 10.49
C GLN A 43 -14.10 23.76 10.57
N VAL A 44 -13.39 24.15 9.54
CA VAL A 44 -11.92 24.08 9.49
C VAL A 44 -11.30 24.85 10.66
N VAL A 45 -11.72 26.12 10.87
CA VAL A 45 -11.24 26.95 12.00
C VAL A 45 -11.58 26.30 13.35
N ARG A 46 -12.77 25.68 13.47
CA ARG A 46 -13.17 24.97 14.69
C ARG A 46 -12.29 23.74 14.94
N ASP A 47 -12.01 22.97 13.89
CA ASP A 47 -11.17 21.75 13.97
C ASP A 47 -9.73 22.10 14.39
N PHE A 48 -9.18 23.21 13.87
CA PHE A 48 -7.86 23.72 14.29
C PHE A 48 -7.84 24.37 15.68
N SER A 49 -9.01 24.67 16.24
CA SER A 49 -9.14 25.27 17.58
C SER A 49 -9.43 24.24 18.69
N ARG A 50 -9.49 22.94 18.34
CA ARG A 50 -9.72 21.82 19.25
C ARG A 50 -8.54 20.85 19.19
N PRO A 51 -8.29 20.09 20.27
CA PRO A 51 -7.32 19.02 20.20
C PRO A 51 -7.79 17.97 19.17
N ARG A 52 -6.86 17.35 18.48
CA ARG A 52 -7.08 16.25 17.54
C ARG A 52 -6.39 15.02 18.10
N GLY A 53 -7.02 13.86 18.00
CA GLY A 53 -6.50 12.60 18.50
C GLY A 53 -5.09 12.28 18.02
N THR A 54 -4.36 11.53 18.80
CA THR A 54 -3.03 11.05 18.44
C THR A 54 -3.11 9.97 17.37
N ILE A 55 -2.06 9.85 16.58
CA ILE A 55 -1.80 8.68 15.74
C ILE A 55 -0.52 8.06 16.29
N GLU A 56 -0.57 6.76 16.60
CA GLU A 56 0.57 6.02 17.13
C GLU A 56 0.78 4.72 16.39
N THR A 57 1.99 4.17 16.45
CA THR A 57 2.33 2.87 15.87
C THR A 57 1.89 1.72 16.76
N ALA A 58 1.93 0.48 16.24
CA ALA A 58 1.63 -0.75 16.99
C ALA A 58 2.54 -0.97 18.21
N ASP A 59 3.75 -0.43 18.18
CA ASP A 59 4.76 -0.47 19.25
C ASP A 59 4.75 0.80 20.13
N GLY A 60 3.70 1.66 19.99
CA GLY A 60 3.40 2.76 20.91
C GLY A 60 4.18 4.05 20.64
N VAL A 61 4.78 4.23 19.47
CA VAL A 61 5.46 5.49 19.10
C VAL A 61 4.45 6.46 18.52
N VAL A 62 4.38 7.67 19.10
CA VAL A 62 3.52 8.75 18.59
C VAL A 62 4.08 9.30 17.29
N VAL A 63 3.29 9.23 16.22
CA VAL A 63 3.66 9.70 14.88
C VAL A 63 2.95 10.98 14.48
N ALA A 64 1.82 11.31 15.13
CA ALA A 64 1.16 12.60 14.98
C ALA A 64 0.41 12.97 16.27
N GLU A 65 0.56 14.21 16.73
CA GLU A 65 -0.11 14.73 17.93
C GLU A 65 -0.49 16.21 17.78
N SER A 66 -1.37 16.69 18.65
CA SER A 66 -1.76 18.09 18.74
C SER A 66 -1.13 18.73 19.97
N VAL A 67 -0.25 19.70 19.78
CA VAL A 67 0.39 20.44 20.86
C VAL A 67 -0.27 21.82 21.04
N PRO A 68 -0.38 22.35 22.27
CA PRO A 68 -0.94 23.68 22.48
C PRO A 68 -0.13 24.77 21.76
N SER A 69 -0.83 25.69 21.08
CA SER A 69 -0.25 26.84 20.39
C SER A 69 -0.74 28.15 21.01
N GLN A 70 0.08 29.21 20.90
CA GLN A 70 -0.26 30.56 21.40
C GLN A 70 -0.95 31.42 20.34
N ASP A 71 -1.23 30.87 19.15
CA ASP A 71 -1.88 31.57 18.06
C ASP A 71 -3.41 31.44 18.09
N GLN A 72 -4.08 31.93 17.04
CA GLN A 72 -5.54 31.92 16.93
C GLN A 72 -6.16 30.50 16.87
N PHE A 73 -5.38 29.47 16.53
CA PHE A 73 -5.86 28.10 16.37
C PHE A 73 -5.78 27.28 17.67
N LYS A 74 -5.06 27.74 18.70
CA LYS A 74 -4.85 27.08 20.00
C LYS A 74 -4.06 25.78 19.98
N PHE A 75 -4.12 24.99 18.91
CA PHE A 75 -3.41 23.73 18.77
C PHE A 75 -2.67 23.68 17.43
N GLN A 76 -1.44 23.16 17.45
CA GLN A 76 -0.59 22.88 16.30
C GLN A 76 -0.49 21.37 16.12
N ARG A 77 -0.77 20.86 14.93
CA ARG A 77 -0.50 19.48 14.59
C ARG A 77 0.99 19.29 14.35
N THR A 78 1.61 18.31 15.01
CA THR A 78 3.04 18.00 14.91
C THR A 78 3.23 16.52 14.60
N TYR A 79 4.33 16.22 13.94
CA TYR A 79 4.74 14.89 13.50
C TYR A 79 6.13 14.58 14.05
N PRO A 80 6.23 14.01 15.28
CA PRO A 80 7.51 13.81 15.98
C PRO A 80 8.51 12.97 15.22
N THR A 81 8.04 12.03 14.39
CA THR A 81 8.87 11.13 13.59
C THR A 81 9.34 11.73 12.24
N GLY A 82 8.97 12.99 11.96
CA GLY A 82 9.33 13.67 10.73
C GLY A 82 8.85 12.93 9.48
N ASP A 83 9.76 12.63 8.57
CA ASP A 83 9.48 12.02 7.27
C ASP A 83 9.17 10.53 7.31
N LEU A 84 9.43 9.84 8.44
CA LEU A 84 9.40 8.36 8.52
C LEU A 84 8.03 7.76 8.20
N PHE A 85 6.94 8.42 8.59
CA PHE A 85 5.57 7.96 8.34
C PHE A 85 4.78 8.90 7.42
N ALA A 86 5.42 9.89 6.80
CA ALA A 86 4.75 10.96 6.05
C ALA A 86 3.78 10.44 4.98
N HIS A 87 4.15 9.39 4.25
CA HIS A 87 3.31 8.81 3.20
C HIS A 87 2.11 7.99 3.73
N VAL A 88 2.14 7.59 5.00
CA VAL A 88 1.04 6.88 5.67
C VAL A 88 0.17 7.86 6.45
N THR A 89 0.77 8.62 7.38
CA THR A 89 0.03 9.59 8.19
C THR A 89 -0.57 10.70 7.35
N GLY A 90 0.15 11.13 6.31
CA GLY A 90 -0.19 12.31 5.55
C GLY A 90 0.04 13.58 6.35
N ILE A 91 -0.77 14.60 6.05
CA ILE A 91 -0.74 15.91 6.71
C ILE A 91 -2.13 16.32 7.16
N PHE A 92 -2.20 17.17 8.19
CA PHE A 92 -3.36 17.96 8.55
C PHE A 92 -2.96 19.45 8.60
N ALA A 93 -3.30 20.18 7.54
CA ALA A 93 -2.84 21.56 7.33
C ALA A 93 -4.00 22.48 6.96
N PHE A 94 -4.04 23.69 7.55
CA PHE A 94 -5.16 24.62 7.40
C PHE A 94 -5.44 25.02 5.95
N GLN A 95 -4.40 25.27 5.15
CA GLN A 95 -4.55 25.72 3.77
C GLN A 95 -4.49 24.55 2.76
N LEU A 96 -3.77 23.48 3.10
CA LEU A 96 -3.51 22.36 2.19
C LEU A 96 -4.47 21.18 2.41
N GLY A 97 -5.30 21.24 3.47
CA GLY A 97 -6.23 20.16 3.81
C GLY A 97 -5.57 19.00 4.53
N SER A 98 -6.11 17.80 4.32
CA SER A 98 -5.60 16.56 4.92
C SER A 98 -5.37 15.47 3.87
N THR A 99 -4.38 14.61 4.12
CA THR A 99 -4.02 13.46 3.29
C THR A 99 -3.77 12.24 4.17
N GLY A 100 -3.58 11.06 3.59
CA GLY A 100 -3.24 9.83 4.32
C GLY A 100 -4.26 9.49 5.41
N VAL A 101 -3.78 8.93 6.52
CA VAL A 101 -4.57 8.58 7.73
C VAL A 101 -5.28 9.79 8.31
N GLU A 102 -4.66 10.98 8.27
CA GLU A 102 -5.29 12.23 8.70
C GLU A 102 -6.57 12.57 7.93
N ARG A 103 -6.65 12.16 6.66
CA ARG A 103 -7.85 12.33 5.83
C ARG A 103 -8.85 11.19 6.03
N GLU A 104 -8.37 9.96 6.01
CA GLU A 104 -9.22 8.76 6.06
C GLU A 104 -9.98 8.69 7.39
N TYR A 105 -9.27 8.92 8.50
CA TYR A 105 -9.83 8.88 9.86
C TYR A 105 -10.10 10.28 10.44
N ASN A 106 -10.43 11.25 9.57
CA ASN A 106 -10.64 12.63 9.99
C ASN A 106 -11.79 12.82 10.98
N SER A 107 -12.87 12.05 10.83
CA SER A 107 -14.03 12.10 11.74
C SER A 107 -13.67 11.58 13.12
N GLU A 108 -12.94 10.49 13.21
CA GLU A 108 -12.53 9.84 14.45
C GLU A 108 -11.53 10.72 15.19
N LEU A 109 -10.48 11.14 14.51
CA LEU A 109 -9.45 12.04 15.05
C LEU A 109 -10.03 13.37 15.54
N ALA A 110 -11.10 13.87 14.93
CA ALA A 110 -11.82 15.08 15.35
C ALA A 110 -12.94 14.79 16.37
N GLY A 111 -13.08 13.55 16.86
CA GLY A 111 -14.07 13.15 17.85
C GLY A 111 -15.52 13.18 17.33
N ARG A 112 -15.72 12.92 16.04
CA ARG A 112 -17.03 12.96 15.36
C ARG A 112 -17.50 11.59 14.83
N GLY A 113 -16.71 10.53 15.01
CA GLY A 113 -17.05 9.18 14.57
C GLY A 113 -18.24 8.59 15.33
N LEU A 114 -18.94 7.63 14.73
CA LEU A 114 -20.15 6.98 15.28
C LEU A 114 -19.96 6.35 16.67
N GLY A 115 -18.74 5.93 17.01
CA GLY A 115 -18.40 5.37 18.32
C GLY A 115 -18.37 6.41 19.46
N PHE A 116 -18.40 7.70 19.13
CA PHE A 116 -18.36 8.81 20.09
C PHE A 116 -19.72 9.45 20.35
N ASP A 117 -20.76 9.05 19.59
CA ASP A 117 -22.11 9.57 19.75
C ASP A 117 -22.83 8.92 20.94
N LEU A 118 -23.12 9.74 21.98
CA LEU A 118 -24.07 9.43 23.08
C LEU A 118 -23.72 8.21 23.95
N GLN A 119 -22.61 8.22 24.64
CA GLN A 119 -22.33 7.22 25.70
C GLN A 119 -23.07 7.53 27.02
N GLU A 120 -23.40 8.79 27.31
CA GLU A 120 -24.11 9.20 28.52
C GLU A 120 -25.18 10.27 28.25
N LEU A 121 -26.29 10.26 29.02
CA LEU A 121 -27.34 11.30 28.92
C LEU A 121 -26.84 12.71 29.22
N ASP A 122 -25.76 12.82 29.98
CA ASP A 122 -25.09 14.08 30.31
C ASP A 122 -24.41 14.70 29.08
N ASP A 123 -24.05 13.92 28.06
CA ASP A 123 -23.42 14.40 26.83
C ASP A 123 -24.36 15.29 25.99
N LEU A 124 -25.66 15.21 26.22
CA LEU A 124 -26.63 16.13 25.62
C LEU A 124 -26.52 17.56 26.15
N PHE A 125 -25.83 17.77 27.27
CA PHE A 125 -25.77 19.05 27.97
C PHE A 125 -24.36 19.61 28.17
N VAL A 126 -23.34 18.80 27.90
CA VAL A 126 -21.93 19.16 28.04
C VAL A 126 -21.18 18.87 26.74
N ASP A 127 -20.73 19.92 26.06
CA ASP A 127 -19.84 19.77 24.85
C ASP A 127 -18.44 19.32 25.35
N ARG A 128 -18.25 18.01 25.51
CA ARG A 128 -16.94 17.42 25.85
C ARG A 128 -16.09 17.37 24.59
N GLU A 129 -14.86 17.84 24.68
CA GLU A 129 -13.87 17.71 23.62
C GLU A 129 -13.34 16.26 23.60
N ARG A 130 -14.10 15.34 22.97
CA ARG A 130 -13.68 13.97 22.74
C ARG A 130 -12.81 13.91 21.52
N VAL A 131 -11.84 13.00 21.51
CA VAL A 131 -10.98 12.68 20.37
C VAL A 131 -10.85 11.18 20.27
N GLY A 132 -10.68 10.66 19.04
CA GLY A 132 -10.32 9.27 18.80
C GLY A 132 -8.83 9.18 18.48
N ASN A 133 -8.11 8.40 19.25
CA ASN A 133 -6.71 8.07 19.00
C ASN A 133 -6.63 6.87 18.07
N VAL A 134 -5.86 6.97 17.00
CA VAL A 134 -5.71 5.92 15.98
C VAL A 134 -4.40 5.17 16.23
N THR A 135 -4.50 3.88 16.53
CA THR A 135 -3.33 2.99 16.58
C THR A 135 -3.17 2.32 15.22
N LEU A 136 -2.01 2.52 14.60
CA LEU A 136 -1.64 1.91 13.33
C LEU A 136 -1.19 0.45 13.54
N SER A 137 -1.24 -0.34 12.48
CA SER A 137 -0.63 -1.66 12.42
C SER A 137 0.89 -1.61 12.19
N LEU A 138 1.39 -0.48 11.69
CA LEU A 138 2.81 -0.28 11.42
C LEU A 138 3.63 -0.27 12.72
N ARG A 139 4.82 -0.86 12.64
CA ARG A 139 5.82 -0.88 13.69
C ARG A 139 6.92 0.14 13.38
N ASN A 140 7.24 1.00 14.35
CA ASN A 140 8.27 2.03 14.18
C ASN A 140 9.67 1.41 13.97
N ASP A 141 10.01 0.36 14.72
CA ASP A 141 11.29 -0.34 14.60
C ASP A 141 11.48 -0.91 13.18
N VAL A 142 10.47 -1.58 12.61
CA VAL A 142 10.52 -2.15 11.25
C VAL A 142 10.55 -1.04 10.18
N GLN A 143 9.76 0.01 10.36
CA GLN A 143 9.73 1.16 9.46
C GLN A 143 11.09 1.86 9.41
N GLN A 144 11.77 2.00 10.56
CA GLN A 144 13.12 2.57 10.63
C GLN A 144 14.14 1.69 9.90
N VAL A 145 14.07 0.35 10.08
CA VAL A 145 14.92 -0.58 9.32
C VAL A 145 14.67 -0.44 7.82
N ALA A 146 13.42 -0.36 7.38
CA ALA A 146 13.09 -0.17 5.98
C ALA A 146 13.71 1.12 5.41
N LYS A 147 13.63 2.24 6.16
CA LYS A 147 14.24 3.53 5.80
C LYS A 147 15.76 3.42 5.71
N ASP A 148 16.41 2.87 6.74
CA ASP A 148 17.87 2.80 6.84
C ASP A 148 18.46 1.89 5.76
N GLN A 149 17.83 0.76 5.50
CA GLN A 149 18.25 -0.22 4.50
C GLN A 149 18.03 0.29 3.06
N LEU A 150 16.91 0.95 2.78
CA LEU A 150 16.72 1.58 1.47
C LEU A 150 17.68 2.75 1.27
N GLY A 151 17.95 3.52 2.34
CA GLY A 151 18.81 4.69 2.31
C GLY A 151 18.26 5.77 1.41
N GLN A 152 19.13 6.37 0.59
CA GLN A 152 18.76 7.42 -0.38
C GLN A 152 18.53 6.86 -1.79
N ARG A 153 18.14 5.61 -1.91
CA ARG A 153 17.77 5.00 -3.19
C ARG A 153 16.29 5.20 -3.44
N GLU A 154 15.94 5.76 -4.58
CA GLU A 154 14.55 5.84 -5.01
C GLU A 154 13.91 4.44 -5.00
N GLY A 155 12.69 4.36 -4.49
CA GLY A 155 12.00 3.10 -4.38
C GLY A 155 11.12 2.98 -3.14
N SER A 156 10.78 1.75 -2.79
CA SER A 156 9.94 1.49 -1.62
C SER A 156 10.11 0.10 -1.03
N VAL A 157 9.71 -0.02 0.22
CA VAL A 157 9.64 -1.25 1.00
C VAL A 157 8.24 -1.38 1.57
N VAL A 158 7.61 -2.54 1.37
CA VAL A 158 6.30 -2.88 1.94
C VAL A 158 6.41 -4.21 2.65
N ALA A 159 6.06 -4.28 3.93
CA ALA A 159 5.93 -5.50 4.71
C ALA A 159 4.50 -5.64 5.22
N VAL A 160 3.91 -6.83 5.09
CA VAL A 160 2.52 -7.12 5.45
C VAL A 160 2.43 -8.46 6.19
N ASP A 161 1.58 -8.56 7.21
CA ASP A 161 1.19 -9.85 7.78
C ASP A 161 0.18 -10.54 6.83
N PRO A 162 0.56 -11.66 6.19
CA PRO A 162 -0.31 -12.32 5.23
C PRO A 162 -1.57 -12.92 5.84
N ARG A 163 -1.61 -13.14 7.17
CA ARG A 163 -2.72 -13.76 7.89
C ARG A 163 -3.85 -12.77 8.21
N SER A 164 -3.50 -11.50 8.46
CA SER A 164 -4.43 -10.43 8.85
C SER A 164 -4.61 -9.35 7.78
N GLY A 165 -3.58 -9.09 6.96
CA GLY A 165 -3.51 -7.94 6.07
C GLY A 165 -2.93 -6.68 6.72
N GLU A 166 -2.49 -6.75 7.99
CA GLU A 166 -1.83 -5.63 8.67
C GLU A 166 -0.57 -5.21 7.92
N ILE A 167 -0.47 -3.93 7.58
CA ILE A 167 0.77 -3.35 7.07
C ILE A 167 1.73 -3.14 8.23
N ILE A 168 2.84 -3.88 8.24
CA ILE A 168 3.87 -3.82 9.28
C ILE A 168 4.82 -2.65 9.04
N ALA A 169 5.19 -2.43 7.77
CA ALA A 169 5.98 -1.29 7.33
C ALA A 169 5.62 -0.90 5.89
N MET A 170 5.66 0.41 5.60
CA MET A 170 5.45 0.94 4.27
C MET A 170 6.25 2.23 4.09
N TRP A 171 7.46 2.09 3.57
CA TRP A 171 8.40 3.19 3.35
C TRP A 171 8.58 3.49 1.86
N SER A 172 8.67 4.77 1.52
CA SER A 172 9.03 5.24 0.17
C SER A 172 10.10 6.33 0.26
N PHE A 173 11.06 6.33 -0.65
CA PHE A 173 12.04 7.39 -0.81
C PHE A 173 12.05 7.90 -2.27
N PRO A 174 12.12 9.21 -2.50
CA PRO A 174 12.21 10.28 -1.51
C PRO A 174 10.95 10.46 -0.67
N SER A 175 11.10 11.11 0.49
CA SER A 175 10.03 11.45 1.42
C SER A 175 10.11 12.92 1.81
N PHE A 176 9.19 13.39 2.64
CA PHE A 176 9.08 14.79 3.06
C PHE A 176 8.74 14.90 4.55
N ASP A 177 9.09 16.04 5.17
CA ASP A 177 8.68 16.32 6.54
C ASP A 177 7.29 16.98 6.57
N PRO A 178 6.25 16.32 7.12
CA PRO A 178 4.90 16.86 7.23
C PRO A 178 4.82 18.17 8.04
N ASN A 179 5.75 18.37 9.01
CA ASN A 179 5.78 19.57 9.84
C ASN A 179 5.97 20.85 9.02
N ALA A 180 6.71 20.78 7.91
CA ALA A 180 6.92 21.92 7.03
C ALA A 180 5.61 22.40 6.34
N LEU A 181 4.63 21.49 6.20
CA LEU A 181 3.33 21.79 5.58
C LEU A 181 2.24 22.09 6.62
N ALA A 182 2.34 21.51 7.81
CA ALA A 182 1.34 21.66 8.87
C ALA A 182 1.54 22.92 9.73
N THR A 183 2.63 23.67 9.53
CA THR A 183 2.93 24.88 10.31
C THR A 183 1.87 25.97 10.14
N HIS A 184 1.65 26.78 11.19
CA HIS A 184 0.78 27.96 11.14
C HIS A 184 1.48 29.21 10.55
N ASP A 185 2.75 29.11 10.18
CA ASP A 185 3.42 30.07 9.29
C ASP A 185 3.00 29.78 7.84
N PHE A 186 1.84 30.31 7.45
CA PHE A 186 1.25 30.03 6.14
C PHE A 186 2.14 30.38 4.94
N PRO A 187 2.87 31.52 4.95
CA PRO A 187 3.86 31.76 3.91
C PRO A 187 4.95 30.70 3.82
N ALA A 188 5.43 30.20 4.94
CA ALA A 188 6.42 29.11 4.97
C ALA A 188 5.83 27.78 4.48
N ALA A 189 4.60 27.43 4.92
CA ALA A 189 3.89 26.23 4.45
C ALA A 189 3.66 26.25 2.93
N GLU A 190 3.22 27.39 2.39
CA GLU A 190 3.01 27.57 0.94
C GLU A 190 4.32 27.43 0.16
N ALA A 191 5.40 28.07 0.63
CA ALA A 191 6.72 27.95 0.00
C ALA A 191 7.24 26.50 0.02
N SER A 192 7.05 25.78 1.14
CA SER A 192 7.42 24.36 1.27
C SER A 192 6.59 23.49 0.32
N SER A 193 5.27 23.73 0.27
CA SER A 193 4.37 23.01 -0.64
C SER A 193 4.76 23.22 -2.10
N GLN A 194 5.08 24.45 -2.48
CA GLN A 194 5.52 24.74 -3.84
C GLN A 194 6.85 24.06 -4.17
N ALA A 195 7.83 24.10 -3.26
CA ALA A 195 9.12 23.44 -3.45
C ALA A 195 8.97 21.92 -3.64
N LEU A 196 8.10 21.27 -2.85
CA LEU A 196 7.80 19.84 -2.97
C LEU A 196 7.05 19.50 -4.27
N ASN A 197 6.17 20.39 -4.74
CA ASN A 197 5.43 20.18 -5.99
C ASN A 197 6.31 20.41 -7.25
N ASP A 198 7.30 21.30 -7.15
CA ASP A 198 8.24 21.60 -8.22
C ASP A 198 9.41 20.61 -8.28
N ASP A 199 9.53 19.74 -7.28
CA ASP A 199 10.58 18.70 -7.22
C ASP A 199 10.27 17.58 -8.23
N PRO A 200 11.17 17.33 -9.21
CA PRO A 200 10.95 16.28 -10.20
C PRO A 200 10.94 14.86 -9.64
N GLU A 201 11.46 14.65 -8.42
CA GLU A 201 11.43 13.37 -7.73
C GLU A 201 10.10 13.10 -6.99
N GLU A 202 9.16 14.07 -7.02
CA GLU A 202 7.81 13.95 -6.46
C GLU A 202 7.76 13.37 -5.01
N PRO A 203 8.48 13.96 -4.03
CA PRO A 203 8.67 13.37 -2.70
C PRO A 203 7.38 13.22 -1.88
N THR A 204 6.28 13.86 -2.29
CA THR A 204 4.95 13.70 -1.65
C THR A 204 4.15 12.51 -2.18
N ARG A 205 4.63 11.85 -3.24
CA ARG A 205 3.98 10.69 -3.82
C ARG A 205 4.52 9.40 -3.21
N SER A 206 3.68 8.60 -2.57
CA SER A 206 4.09 7.28 -2.10
C SER A 206 4.34 6.33 -3.26
N ARG A 207 5.57 5.85 -3.41
CA ARG A 207 5.93 4.83 -4.38
C ARG A 207 5.36 3.45 -4.01
N ALA A 208 5.00 3.26 -2.75
CA ALA A 208 4.51 1.98 -2.27
C ALA A 208 3.12 1.60 -2.82
N TYR A 209 2.19 2.56 -2.96
CA TYR A 209 0.80 2.28 -3.35
C TYR A 209 0.18 3.29 -4.33
N ARG A 210 0.90 4.36 -4.69
CA ARG A 210 0.44 5.41 -5.62
C ARG A 210 1.26 5.49 -6.90
N GLU A 211 2.26 4.65 -7.05
CA GLU A 211 3.10 4.56 -8.24
C GLU A 211 3.23 3.11 -8.71
N ARG A 212 3.35 2.92 -10.03
CA ARG A 212 3.40 1.60 -10.65
C ARG A 212 4.65 1.50 -11.49
N GLU A 213 5.36 0.38 -11.30
CA GLU A 213 6.56 0.07 -12.06
C GLU A 213 6.45 -1.31 -12.71
N PHE A 214 7.32 -1.57 -13.69
CA PHE A 214 7.41 -2.91 -14.27
C PHE A 214 7.91 -3.91 -13.24
N PRO A 215 7.14 -4.94 -12.88
CA PRO A 215 7.53 -5.90 -11.85
C PRO A 215 8.64 -6.87 -12.33
N GLY A 216 8.86 -6.98 -13.64
CA GLY A 216 9.81 -7.92 -14.19
C GLY A 216 9.58 -9.35 -13.70
N SER A 217 10.66 -10.07 -13.44
CA SER A 217 10.60 -11.49 -13.06
C SER A 217 9.86 -11.81 -11.76
N THR A 218 9.49 -10.82 -10.91
CA THR A 218 8.61 -11.10 -9.77
C THR A 218 7.20 -11.48 -10.22
N PHE A 219 6.74 -10.99 -11.36
CA PHE A 219 5.46 -11.36 -11.95
C PHE A 219 5.38 -12.84 -12.36
N LYS A 220 6.51 -13.55 -12.48
CA LYS A 220 6.54 -14.99 -12.78
C LYS A 220 5.82 -15.83 -11.72
N VAL A 221 5.67 -15.34 -10.51
CA VAL A 221 4.83 -15.96 -9.47
C VAL A 221 3.36 -15.96 -9.92
N VAL A 222 2.87 -14.84 -10.47
CA VAL A 222 1.51 -14.76 -11.04
C VAL A 222 1.38 -15.68 -12.26
N THR A 223 2.39 -15.74 -13.12
CA THR A 223 2.41 -16.63 -14.28
C THR A 223 2.44 -18.10 -13.88
N ALA A 224 3.24 -18.47 -12.87
CA ALA A 224 3.25 -19.81 -12.30
C ALA A 224 1.88 -20.20 -11.74
N THR A 225 1.22 -19.29 -10.99
CA THR A 225 -0.15 -19.49 -10.53
C THR A 225 -1.09 -19.80 -11.70
N GLY A 226 -1.04 -19.01 -12.77
CA GLY A 226 -1.85 -19.22 -13.96
C GLY A 226 -1.54 -20.55 -14.67
N GLY A 227 -0.26 -20.91 -14.75
CA GLY A 227 0.20 -22.19 -15.30
C GLY A 227 -0.33 -23.39 -14.52
N VAL A 228 -0.25 -23.35 -13.19
CA VAL A 228 -0.72 -24.44 -12.31
C VAL A 228 -2.25 -24.50 -12.28
N GLU A 229 -2.92 -23.41 -11.94
CA GLU A 229 -4.38 -23.38 -11.73
C GLU A 229 -5.19 -23.59 -13.01
N ARG A 230 -4.66 -23.19 -14.16
CA ARG A 230 -5.42 -23.10 -15.41
C ARG A 230 -4.74 -23.80 -16.59
N GLY A 231 -3.42 -23.98 -16.53
CA GLY A 231 -2.61 -24.55 -17.60
C GLY A 231 -2.21 -26.01 -17.39
N GLY A 232 -2.55 -26.62 -16.24
CA GLY A 232 -2.20 -27.99 -15.91
C GLY A 232 -0.71 -28.24 -15.63
N VAL A 233 0.03 -27.17 -15.30
CA VAL A 233 1.44 -27.26 -14.86
C VAL A 233 1.47 -27.92 -13.49
N THR A 234 2.41 -28.86 -13.30
CA THR A 234 2.69 -29.52 -12.02
C THR A 234 4.16 -29.32 -11.64
N GLU A 235 4.59 -29.89 -10.53
CA GLU A 235 6.01 -29.91 -10.15
C GLU A 235 6.89 -30.52 -11.26
N ASP A 236 6.46 -31.64 -11.84
CA ASP A 236 7.26 -32.42 -12.77
C ASP A 236 6.97 -32.15 -14.26
N THR A 237 5.85 -31.53 -14.59
CA THR A 237 5.40 -31.32 -15.98
C THR A 237 4.78 -29.94 -16.22
N PRO A 238 5.07 -29.33 -17.39
CA PRO A 238 5.99 -29.79 -18.44
C PRO A 238 7.46 -29.64 -18.04
N ASP A 239 8.33 -30.41 -18.66
CA ASP A 239 9.78 -30.20 -18.68
C ASP A 239 10.11 -29.27 -19.86
N TYR A 240 10.34 -27.98 -19.55
CA TYR A 240 10.58 -26.94 -20.55
C TYR A 240 11.96 -27.14 -21.20
N PRO A 241 12.09 -26.95 -22.52
CA PRO A 241 13.36 -27.16 -23.22
C PRO A 241 14.42 -26.17 -22.76
N VAL A 242 15.65 -26.65 -22.58
CA VAL A 242 16.80 -25.78 -22.29
C VAL A 242 17.14 -24.99 -23.56
N THR A 243 16.83 -23.69 -23.53
CA THR A 243 17.06 -22.78 -24.68
C THR A 243 17.41 -21.37 -24.20
N SER A 244 18.12 -20.62 -25.07
CA SER A 244 18.43 -19.22 -24.85
C SER A 244 17.34 -18.28 -25.38
N GLU A 245 16.45 -18.77 -26.27
CA GLU A 245 15.41 -17.95 -26.88
C GLU A 245 14.09 -18.71 -27.02
N TYR A 246 12.97 -18.03 -26.85
CA TYR A 246 11.61 -18.50 -27.13
C TYR A 246 10.93 -17.60 -28.13
N GLN A 247 10.37 -18.12 -29.18
CA GLN A 247 9.61 -17.39 -30.20
C GLN A 247 8.14 -17.78 -30.13
N ALA A 248 7.32 -16.87 -29.61
CA ALA A 248 5.86 -17.01 -29.66
C ALA A 248 5.36 -16.89 -31.12
N ALA A 249 4.25 -17.56 -31.43
CA ALA A 249 3.61 -17.46 -32.72
C ALA A 249 3.20 -16.01 -33.05
N GLY A 250 3.48 -15.55 -34.26
CA GLY A 250 3.18 -14.20 -34.72
C GLY A 250 4.43 -13.36 -35.02
N ILE A 251 4.22 -12.07 -35.23
CA ILE A 251 5.31 -11.12 -35.53
C ILE A 251 5.77 -10.48 -34.23
N GLY A 252 6.99 -10.81 -33.80
CA GLY A 252 7.58 -10.25 -32.56
C GLY A 252 9.07 -10.61 -32.46
N ARG A 253 9.75 -10.02 -31.50
CA ARG A 253 11.12 -10.40 -31.17
C ARG A 253 11.10 -11.65 -30.27
N PRO A 254 12.05 -12.57 -30.40
CA PRO A 254 12.20 -13.68 -29.46
C PRO A 254 12.46 -13.15 -28.05
N ILE A 255 11.99 -13.89 -27.04
CA ILE A 255 12.28 -13.65 -25.63
C ILE A 255 13.59 -14.35 -25.30
N GLY A 256 14.58 -13.60 -24.85
CA GLY A 256 15.85 -14.13 -24.35
C GLY A 256 15.91 -14.21 -22.84
N ASN A 257 16.83 -15.05 -22.32
CA ASN A 257 17.14 -15.09 -20.90
C ASN A 257 18.13 -13.99 -20.53
N PHE A 258 18.19 -13.68 -19.22
CA PHE A 258 19.15 -12.70 -18.70
C PHE A 258 20.59 -13.14 -19.03
N GLY A 259 21.44 -12.22 -19.48
CA GLY A 259 22.82 -12.52 -19.87
C GLY A 259 22.96 -13.34 -21.15
N GLY A 260 21.87 -13.77 -21.80
CA GLY A 260 21.91 -14.66 -22.99
C GLY A 260 22.08 -16.13 -22.64
N ASP A 261 21.94 -16.52 -21.39
CA ASP A 261 22.08 -17.86 -20.88
C ASP A 261 20.98 -18.80 -21.39
N SER A 262 21.22 -20.10 -21.41
CA SER A 262 20.25 -21.15 -21.72
C SER A 262 19.70 -21.73 -20.43
N CYS A 263 18.38 -21.80 -20.27
CA CYS A 263 17.72 -22.46 -19.16
C CYS A 263 16.42 -23.14 -19.57
N GLY A 264 15.92 -24.04 -18.73
CA GLY A 264 14.73 -24.85 -18.92
C GLY A 264 14.56 -25.77 -17.72
N GLY A 265 13.71 -26.81 -17.83
CA GLY A 265 13.45 -27.76 -16.76
C GLY A 265 12.03 -27.68 -16.23
N THR A 266 11.78 -28.29 -15.07
CA THR A 266 10.48 -28.30 -14.40
C THR A 266 10.22 -27.01 -13.65
N LEU A 267 9.03 -26.85 -13.06
CA LEU A 267 8.57 -25.62 -12.42
C LEU A 267 9.58 -25.03 -11.41
N PHE A 268 10.17 -25.88 -10.56
CA PHE A 268 11.13 -25.41 -9.54
C PHE A 268 12.40 -24.89 -10.19
N VAL A 269 12.98 -25.64 -11.13
CA VAL A 269 14.21 -25.25 -11.82
C VAL A 269 14.04 -23.92 -12.56
N ILE A 270 12.95 -23.77 -13.33
CA ILE A 270 12.73 -22.53 -14.08
C ILE A 270 12.45 -21.33 -13.19
N LEU A 271 11.89 -21.54 -11.98
CA LEU A 271 11.67 -20.47 -11.00
C LEU A 271 12.97 -20.09 -10.29
N GLN A 272 13.83 -21.08 -9.92
CA GLN A 272 15.16 -20.88 -9.34
C GLN A 272 16.05 -20.04 -10.25
N ASP A 273 16.16 -20.43 -11.53
CA ASP A 273 16.98 -19.75 -12.54
C ASP A 273 16.33 -18.47 -13.06
N SER A 274 15.07 -18.23 -12.69
CA SER A 274 14.29 -17.13 -13.24
C SER A 274 14.21 -17.15 -14.78
N CYS A 275 13.95 -18.30 -15.37
CA CYS A 275 14.02 -18.60 -16.80
C CYS A 275 12.95 -17.86 -17.61
N ASN A 276 13.32 -16.83 -18.38
CA ASN A 276 12.37 -16.04 -19.16
C ASN A 276 11.70 -16.86 -20.25
N THR A 277 12.47 -17.68 -20.96
CA THR A 277 11.99 -18.50 -22.10
C THR A 277 10.90 -19.47 -21.66
N ALA A 278 11.09 -20.16 -20.54
CA ALA A 278 10.13 -21.11 -19.99
C ALA A 278 8.85 -20.41 -19.48
N PHE A 279 8.96 -19.27 -18.77
CA PHE A 279 7.79 -18.53 -18.31
C PHE A 279 7.02 -17.84 -19.43
N ALA A 280 7.70 -17.35 -20.47
CA ALA A 280 7.05 -16.85 -21.67
C ALA A 280 6.26 -17.97 -22.37
N GLN A 281 6.86 -19.17 -22.50
CA GLN A 281 6.19 -20.35 -23.04
C GLN A 281 5.00 -20.79 -22.17
N MET A 282 5.15 -20.83 -20.83
CA MET A 282 4.09 -21.15 -19.87
C MET A 282 2.88 -20.24 -20.06
N GLY A 283 3.11 -18.93 -20.13
CA GLY A 283 2.03 -17.96 -20.31
C GLY A 283 1.30 -18.14 -21.66
N VAL A 284 2.04 -18.42 -22.73
CA VAL A 284 1.45 -18.54 -24.08
C VAL A 284 0.79 -19.89 -24.32
N GLU A 285 1.43 -20.99 -23.92
CA GLU A 285 1.01 -22.36 -24.33
C GLU A 285 0.17 -23.05 -23.24
N GLN A 286 0.43 -22.81 -21.93
CA GLN A 286 -0.29 -23.47 -20.84
C GLN A 286 -1.42 -22.57 -20.31
N ALA A 287 -1.11 -21.45 -19.65
CA ALA A 287 -2.12 -20.57 -19.09
C ALA A 287 -2.98 -19.88 -20.17
N GLN A 288 -2.36 -19.49 -21.28
CA GLN A 288 -2.95 -18.73 -22.38
C GLN A 288 -3.51 -17.36 -21.94
N ALA A 289 -3.87 -16.51 -22.89
CA ALA A 289 -4.34 -15.15 -22.57
C ALA A 289 -5.57 -15.11 -21.63
N PRO A 290 -6.60 -15.95 -21.80
CA PRO A 290 -7.73 -15.97 -20.88
C PRO A 290 -7.34 -16.41 -19.46
N GLY A 291 -6.48 -17.42 -19.33
CA GLY A 291 -6.01 -17.91 -18.04
C GLY A 291 -5.13 -16.90 -17.31
N MET A 292 -4.19 -16.27 -18.03
CA MET A 292 -3.33 -15.22 -17.48
C MET A 292 -4.15 -14.02 -17.02
N THR A 293 -5.14 -13.57 -17.83
CA THR A 293 -6.02 -12.47 -17.46
C THR A 293 -6.83 -12.79 -16.21
N ALA A 294 -7.48 -13.96 -16.17
CA ALA A 294 -8.25 -14.38 -15.01
C ALA A 294 -7.38 -14.53 -13.74
N THR A 295 -6.12 -14.93 -13.88
CA THR A 295 -5.20 -15.03 -12.75
C THR A 295 -4.74 -13.66 -12.26
N ALA A 296 -4.35 -12.75 -13.15
CA ALA A 296 -3.96 -11.39 -12.78
C ALA A 296 -5.12 -10.65 -12.09
N GLU A 297 -6.33 -10.76 -12.63
CA GLU A 297 -7.53 -10.17 -12.01
C GLU A 297 -7.88 -10.81 -10.66
N ALA A 298 -7.66 -12.11 -10.48
CA ALA A 298 -7.83 -12.78 -9.20
C ALA A 298 -6.83 -12.30 -8.14
N TYR A 299 -5.65 -11.83 -8.54
CA TYR A 299 -4.71 -11.13 -7.67
C TYR A 299 -5.07 -9.66 -7.40
N GLY A 300 -6.10 -9.12 -8.06
CA GLY A 300 -6.54 -7.74 -7.90
C GLY A 300 -5.92 -6.76 -8.89
N PHE A 301 -5.22 -7.21 -9.94
CA PHE A 301 -4.82 -6.31 -11.02
C PHE A 301 -6.03 -5.69 -11.70
N ASN A 302 -5.86 -4.50 -12.27
CA ASN A 302 -6.88 -3.66 -12.91
C ASN A 302 -7.94 -3.07 -11.96
N GLN A 303 -7.78 -3.23 -10.65
CA GLN A 303 -8.60 -2.56 -9.64
C GLN A 303 -7.71 -2.00 -8.52
N PRO A 304 -8.09 -0.87 -7.89
CA PRO A 304 -7.34 -0.35 -6.76
C PRO A 304 -7.30 -1.36 -5.61
N VAL A 305 -6.13 -1.50 -4.97
CA VAL A 305 -6.01 -2.27 -3.73
C VAL A 305 -6.87 -1.61 -2.66
N PRO A 306 -7.78 -2.35 -1.98
CA PRO A 306 -8.71 -1.78 -1.01
C PRO A 306 -8.06 -1.54 0.36
N ILE A 307 -6.96 -0.80 0.37
CA ILE A 307 -6.31 -0.33 1.59
C ILE A 307 -7.07 0.87 2.16
N ASP A 308 -7.05 1.03 3.47
CA ASP A 308 -7.62 2.16 4.20
C ASP A 308 -6.71 3.41 4.13
N LEU A 309 -6.23 3.70 2.94
CA LEU A 309 -5.52 4.93 2.58
C LEU A 309 -6.10 5.49 1.29
N PRO A 310 -6.24 6.82 1.19
CA PRO A 310 -6.80 7.43 -0.01
C PRO A 310 -5.86 7.30 -1.21
N ASP A 311 -6.44 7.37 -2.40
CA ASP A 311 -5.74 7.52 -3.67
C ASP A 311 -4.84 6.33 -4.06
N ALA A 312 -5.10 5.12 -3.56
CA ALA A 312 -4.43 3.90 -4.02
C ALA A 312 -4.68 3.65 -5.51
N VAL A 313 -3.62 3.37 -6.27
CA VAL A 313 -3.74 3.15 -7.72
C VAL A 313 -3.83 1.66 -8.06
N ALA A 314 -4.56 1.33 -9.13
CA ALA A 314 -4.66 -0.03 -9.64
C ALA A 314 -3.37 -0.46 -10.32
N SER A 315 -2.84 -1.64 -10.02
CA SER A 315 -1.84 -2.31 -10.84
C SER A 315 -2.46 -2.71 -12.19
N ARG A 316 -1.66 -2.79 -13.23
CA ARG A 316 -2.15 -2.98 -14.61
C ARG A 316 -1.75 -4.34 -15.17
N TRP A 317 -2.74 -5.07 -15.66
CA TRP A 317 -2.60 -6.18 -16.59
C TRP A 317 -3.25 -5.79 -17.93
N PRO A 318 -2.57 -5.89 -19.09
CA PRO A 318 -3.06 -5.39 -20.38
C PRO A 318 -3.98 -6.38 -21.08
N SER A 319 -5.13 -6.71 -20.50
CA SER A 319 -6.07 -7.76 -20.92
C SER A 319 -6.43 -7.70 -22.39
N GLU A 320 -6.72 -6.50 -22.92
CA GLU A 320 -7.15 -6.32 -24.31
C GLU A 320 -6.02 -6.58 -25.31
N VAL A 321 -4.78 -6.22 -24.94
CA VAL A 321 -3.62 -6.31 -25.82
C VAL A 321 -3.09 -7.75 -25.89
N VAL A 322 -3.14 -8.49 -24.80
CA VAL A 322 -2.67 -9.89 -24.74
C VAL A 322 -3.63 -10.86 -25.39
N ALA A 323 -4.91 -10.53 -25.55
CA ALA A 323 -5.99 -11.44 -25.96
C ALA A 323 -5.69 -12.17 -27.29
N ASP A 324 -5.22 -11.42 -28.30
CA ASP A 324 -4.97 -11.93 -29.63
C ASP A 324 -3.51 -11.71 -30.09
N ASN A 325 -2.59 -11.53 -29.14
CA ASN A 325 -1.20 -11.20 -29.43
C ASN A 325 -0.21 -12.06 -28.62
N PRO A 326 0.10 -13.28 -29.08
CA PRO A 326 1.00 -14.18 -28.36
C PRO A 326 2.40 -13.62 -28.06
N PRO A 327 3.07 -12.87 -28.95
CA PRO A 327 4.35 -12.21 -28.62
C PRO A 327 4.24 -11.19 -27.49
N PHE A 328 3.11 -10.48 -27.39
CA PHE A 328 2.87 -9.55 -26.33
C PHE A 328 2.57 -10.28 -25.01
N LEU A 329 1.76 -11.34 -25.07
CA LEU A 329 1.49 -12.21 -23.92
C LEU A 329 2.78 -12.82 -23.36
N ALA A 330 3.70 -13.29 -24.25
CA ALA A 330 5.00 -13.81 -23.84
C ALA A 330 5.81 -12.82 -22.99
N GLN A 331 5.85 -11.54 -23.41
CA GLN A 331 6.52 -10.48 -22.66
C GLN A 331 5.78 -10.13 -21.36
N ALA A 332 4.45 -10.05 -21.42
CA ALA A 332 3.62 -9.78 -20.25
C ALA A 332 3.77 -10.89 -19.18
N SER A 333 3.92 -12.14 -19.60
CA SER A 333 4.12 -13.30 -18.70
C SER A 333 5.43 -13.26 -17.91
N ILE A 334 6.37 -12.42 -18.30
CA ILE A 334 7.62 -12.19 -17.56
C ILE A 334 7.64 -10.82 -16.88
N GLY A 335 6.47 -10.16 -16.76
CA GLY A 335 6.31 -8.87 -16.06
C GLY A 335 6.90 -7.69 -16.81
N GLN A 336 6.93 -7.75 -18.13
CA GLN A 336 7.44 -6.70 -19.02
C GLN A 336 6.34 -6.12 -19.90
N ASN A 337 6.72 -5.20 -20.76
CA ASN A 337 5.84 -4.50 -21.68
C ASN A 337 4.86 -3.54 -20.94
N GLU A 338 3.56 -3.80 -20.93
CA GLU A 338 2.58 -2.93 -20.27
C GLU A 338 2.09 -3.45 -18.90
N VAL A 339 2.70 -4.52 -18.37
CA VAL A 339 2.43 -4.96 -17.00
C VAL A 339 3.08 -4.00 -16.03
N GLN A 340 2.28 -3.40 -15.16
CA GLN A 340 2.74 -2.47 -14.13
C GLN A 340 2.13 -2.82 -12.78
N ALA A 341 2.92 -2.78 -11.73
CA ALA A 341 2.47 -3.11 -10.38
C ALA A 341 2.97 -2.10 -9.35
N THR A 342 2.15 -1.84 -8.34
CA THR A 342 2.62 -1.14 -7.14
C THR A 342 3.40 -2.12 -6.26
N PRO A 343 4.37 -1.68 -5.47
CA PRO A 343 5.03 -2.52 -4.47
C PRO A 343 4.07 -3.17 -3.48
N LEU A 344 3.02 -2.48 -3.06
CA LEU A 344 1.97 -3.06 -2.24
C LEU A 344 1.30 -4.26 -2.94
N GLN A 345 0.94 -4.13 -4.22
CA GLN A 345 0.37 -5.25 -4.99
C GLN A 345 1.32 -6.45 -5.04
N MET A 346 2.62 -6.20 -5.19
CA MET A 346 3.61 -7.28 -5.27
C MET A 346 3.89 -7.92 -3.90
N ALA A 347 3.78 -7.16 -2.80
CA ALA A 347 3.77 -7.73 -1.45
C ALA A 347 2.55 -8.65 -1.23
N LEU A 348 1.38 -8.25 -1.73
CA LEU A 348 0.17 -9.06 -1.68
C LEU A 348 0.24 -10.32 -2.56
N VAL A 349 1.01 -10.31 -3.66
CA VAL A 349 1.30 -11.53 -4.44
C VAL A 349 2.09 -12.51 -3.59
N ALA A 350 3.14 -12.07 -2.88
CA ALA A 350 3.89 -12.92 -1.96
C ALA A 350 3.02 -13.38 -0.77
N ALA A 351 2.19 -12.49 -0.23
CA ALA A 351 1.26 -12.80 0.85
C ALA A 351 0.25 -13.90 0.47
N ALA A 352 -0.26 -13.90 -0.78
CA ALA A 352 -1.16 -14.95 -1.26
C ALA A 352 -0.49 -16.33 -1.27
N VAL A 353 0.77 -16.41 -1.72
CA VAL A 353 1.54 -17.65 -1.68
C VAL A 353 1.81 -18.09 -0.23
N ALA A 354 2.06 -17.15 0.66
CA ALA A 354 2.29 -17.43 2.08
C ALA A 354 1.01 -17.91 2.80
N ASN A 355 -0.17 -17.37 2.44
CA ASN A 355 -1.43 -17.51 3.18
C ASN A 355 -2.44 -18.42 2.46
N GLU A 356 -2.04 -19.64 2.12
CA GLU A 356 -2.95 -20.68 1.59
C GLU A 356 -3.77 -20.20 0.35
N GLY A 357 -3.19 -19.32 -0.45
CA GLY A 357 -3.82 -18.77 -1.64
C GLY A 357 -4.77 -17.60 -1.40
N LYS A 358 -4.89 -17.10 -0.17
CA LYS A 358 -5.77 -15.99 0.20
C LYS A 358 -4.99 -14.67 0.27
N VAL A 359 -5.55 -13.62 -0.30
CA VAL A 359 -5.10 -12.23 -0.10
C VAL A 359 -6.04 -11.58 0.91
N MET A 360 -5.52 -11.23 2.07
CA MET A 360 -6.28 -10.45 3.04
C MET A 360 -6.40 -9.00 2.58
N ARG A 361 -7.47 -8.31 2.98
CA ARG A 361 -7.62 -6.87 2.73
C ARG A 361 -6.53 -6.13 3.52
N PRO A 362 -5.60 -5.42 2.84
CA PRO A 362 -4.55 -4.71 3.56
C PRO A 362 -5.11 -3.49 4.28
N HIS A 363 -4.55 -3.18 5.45
CA HIS A 363 -4.96 -2.04 6.26
C HIS A 363 -3.81 -1.49 7.11
N VAL A 364 -3.89 -0.21 7.42
CA VAL A 364 -2.93 0.51 8.27
C VAL A 364 -3.51 0.84 9.65
N MET A 365 -4.83 0.89 9.82
CA MET A 365 -5.47 1.09 11.11
C MET A 365 -5.65 -0.27 11.80
N ARG A 366 -5.22 -0.38 13.05
CA ARG A 366 -5.44 -1.54 13.91
C ARG A 366 -6.65 -1.34 14.81
N GLU A 367 -6.69 -0.21 15.53
CA GLU A 367 -7.80 0.14 16.41
C GLU A 367 -7.88 1.66 16.63
N ILE A 368 -9.05 2.09 17.08
CA ILE A 368 -9.33 3.45 17.50
C ILE A 368 -9.72 3.41 18.97
N ARG A 369 -9.13 4.30 19.78
CA ARG A 369 -9.38 4.43 21.21
C ARG A 369 -9.96 5.81 21.52
N ASP A 370 -10.79 5.90 22.54
CA ASP A 370 -11.28 7.17 23.04
C ASP A 370 -10.28 7.88 23.98
N ASP A 371 -10.68 9.01 24.52
CA ASP A 371 -9.90 9.82 25.48
C ASP A 371 -9.67 9.12 26.84
N LYS A 372 -10.34 7.99 27.10
CA LYS A 372 -10.17 7.15 28.29
C LYS A 372 -9.33 5.88 28.02
N ASP A 373 -8.82 5.76 26.82
CA ASP A 373 -8.06 4.59 26.33
C ASP A 373 -8.93 3.33 26.14
N ASP A 374 -10.27 3.48 26.07
CA ASP A 374 -11.17 2.38 25.72
C ASP A 374 -11.21 2.18 24.19
N VAL A 375 -11.16 0.92 23.75
CA VAL A 375 -11.25 0.58 22.31
C VAL A 375 -12.68 0.84 21.83
N VAL A 376 -12.82 1.77 20.90
CA VAL A 376 -14.10 2.15 20.27
C VAL A 376 -14.33 1.36 18.98
N GLU A 377 -13.25 1.12 18.22
CA GLU A 377 -13.27 0.38 16.97
C GLU A 377 -12.00 -0.47 16.85
N ARG A 378 -12.12 -1.66 16.27
CA ARG A 378 -11.00 -2.51 15.91
C ARG A 378 -11.19 -3.02 14.50
N TYR A 379 -10.12 -3.02 13.72
CA TYR A 379 -10.18 -3.57 12.37
C TYR A 379 -10.43 -5.09 12.41
N GLU A 380 -11.42 -5.54 11.65
CA GLU A 380 -11.75 -6.96 11.54
C GLU A 380 -11.14 -7.52 10.23
N PRO A 381 -10.13 -8.39 10.30
CA PRO A 381 -9.50 -8.96 9.11
C PRO A 381 -10.49 -9.68 8.20
N SER A 382 -10.40 -9.43 6.91
CA SER A 382 -11.24 -10.05 5.90
C SER A 382 -10.45 -10.41 4.64
N THR A 383 -10.84 -11.50 3.97
CA THR A 383 -10.25 -11.88 2.70
C THR A 383 -10.72 -10.92 1.60
N TRP A 384 -9.78 -10.39 0.84
CA TRP A 384 -10.08 -9.60 -0.36
C TRP A 384 -10.29 -10.49 -1.58
N THR A 385 -9.30 -11.36 -1.90
CA THR A 385 -9.35 -12.26 -3.06
C THR A 385 -8.73 -13.62 -2.72
N THR A 386 -8.96 -14.60 -3.61
CA THR A 386 -8.36 -15.93 -3.50
C THR A 386 -7.86 -16.34 -4.89
N PRO A 387 -6.65 -15.92 -5.30
CA PRO A 387 -6.13 -16.14 -6.65
C PRO A 387 -5.78 -17.60 -6.97
N MET A 388 -5.56 -18.43 -5.96
CA MET A 388 -5.17 -19.83 -6.11
C MET A 388 -5.73 -20.72 -5.00
N SER A 389 -5.72 -22.02 -5.24
CA SER A 389 -6.04 -23.05 -4.24
C SER A 389 -4.92 -23.18 -3.19
N GLU A 390 -5.23 -23.77 -2.06
CA GLU A 390 -4.25 -24.10 -1.00
C GLU A 390 -3.15 -25.06 -1.55
N GLU A 391 -3.51 -26.00 -2.41
CA GLU A 391 -2.57 -26.92 -3.04
C GLU A 391 -1.55 -26.18 -3.93
N THR A 392 -2.02 -25.25 -4.76
CA THR A 392 -1.17 -24.39 -5.59
C THR A 392 -0.30 -23.48 -4.73
N SER A 393 -0.87 -22.89 -3.67
CA SER A 393 -0.12 -22.07 -2.72
C SER A 393 1.04 -22.86 -2.10
N ARG A 394 0.78 -24.08 -1.64
CA ARG A 394 1.82 -24.95 -1.06
C ARG A 394 2.93 -25.26 -2.09
N LEU A 395 2.56 -25.65 -3.32
CA LEU A 395 3.52 -25.91 -4.39
C LEU A 395 4.38 -24.68 -4.71
N LEU A 396 3.77 -23.51 -4.83
CA LEU A 396 4.51 -22.27 -5.13
C LEU A 396 5.34 -21.80 -3.93
N ARG A 397 4.90 -22.04 -2.69
CA ARG A 397 5.67 -21.75 -1.49
C ARG A 397 6.96 -22.56 -1.47
N GLU A 398 6.89 -23.88 -1.72
CA GLU A 398 8.05 -24.77 -1.83
C GLU A 398 8.98 -24.33 -2.98
N ALA A 399 8.41 -23.98 -4.15
CA ALA A 399 9.18 -23.47 -5.26
C ALA A 399 9.85 -22.12 -4.97
N MET A 400 9.21 -21.21 -4.22
CA MET A 400 9.81 -19.93 -3.81
C MET A 400 10.88 -20.12 -2.72
N VAL A 401 10.76 -21.13 -1.85
CA VAL A 401 11.83 -21.52 -0.93
C VAL A 401 13.05 -21.98 -1.70
N SER A 402 12.89 -22.82 -2.72
CA SER A 402 14.02 -23.28 -3.53
C SER A 402 14.75 -22.16 -4.30
N VAL A 403 14.07 -21.02 -4.57
CA VAL A 403 14.74 -19.83 -5.14
C VAL A 403 15.69 -19.18 -4.12
N VAL A 404 15.40 -19.32 -2.84
CA VAL A 404 16.26 -18.81 -1.76
C VAL A 404 17.43 -19.79 -1.51
N THR A 405 17.15 -21.09 -1.41
CA THR A 405 18.20 -22.08 -1.09
C THR A 405 19.20 -22.30 -2.25
N ASP A 406 18.71 -22.40 -3.47
CA ASP A 406 19.49 -22.84 -4.63
C ASP A 406 19.46 -21.87 -5.82
N GLY A 407 18.68 -20.77 -5.73
CA GLY A 407 18.41 -19.89 -6.85
C GLY A 407 18.95 -18.47 -6.72
N THR A 408 18.23 -17.53 -7.29
CA THR A 408 18.63 -16.12 -7.43
C THR A 408 18.39 -15.25 -6.19
N ALA A 409 17.69 -15.75 -5.15
CA ALA A 409 17.30 -14.99 -3.99
C ALA A 409 18.06 -15.38 -2.69
N GLN A 410 19.22 -16.02 -2.79
CA GLN A 410 20.00 -16.54 -1.65
C GLN A 410 20.24 -15.52 -0.52
N ARG A 411 20.33 -14.24 -0.86
CA ARG A 411 20.55 -13.19 0.14
C ARG A 411 19.30 -12.74 0.87
N LEU A 412 18.15 -13.36 0.62
CA LEU A 412 16.91 -13.01 1.30
C LEU A 412 16.84 -13.54 2.74
N ASP A 413 17.62 -14.58 3.06
CA ASP A 413 17.72 -15.17 4.39
C ASP A 413 18.96 -14.76 5.18
N ASP A 414 19.82 -13.87 4.63
CA ASP A 414 21.09 -13.42 5.25
C ASP A 414 20.92 -12.95 6.72
N GLU A 415 19.80 -12.29 7.05
CA GLU A 415 19.53 -11.69 8.37
C GLU A 415 18.41 -12.45 9.14
N VAL A 416 17.74 -13.43 8.51
CA VAL A 416 16.60 -14.15 9.11
C VAL A 416 17.16 -15.32 9.94
N GLU A 417 16.52 -15.62 11.09
CA GLU A 417 16.95 -16.71 11.98
C GLU A 417 16.81 -18.09 11.30
N ASP A 418 17.73 -19.02 11.59
CA ASP A 418 17.86 -20.34 10.96
C ASP A 418 16.63 -21.26 11.12
N ASP A 419 15.75 -21.01 12.09
CA ASP A 419 14.53 -21.78 12.35
C ASP A 419 13.30 -21.26 11.56
N MET A 420 13.51 -20.27 10.72
CA MET A 420 12.50 -19.68 9.84
C MET A 420 12.58 -20.26 8.43
N VAL A 421 11.43 -20.39 7.78
CA VAL A 421 11.33 -20.72 6.36
C VAL A 421 11.22 -19.41 5.58
N VAL A 422 12.14 -19.20 4.64
CA VAL A 422 12.18 -18.03 3.78
C VAL A 422 11.95 -18.45 2.33
N GLY A 423 10.98 -17.82 1.67
CA GLY A 423 10.72 -18.00 0.24
C GLY A 423 10.70 -16.68 -0.49
N GLY A 424 11.14 -16.65 -1.75
CA GLY A 424 11.21 -15.39 -2.47
C GLY A 424 11.33 -15.52 -3.99
N LYS A 425 11.22 -14.37 -4.66
CA LYS A 425 11.45 -14.25 -6.10
C LYS A 425 12.07 -12.89 -6.42
N THR A 426 13.23 -12.93 -7.06
CA THR A 426 13.92 -11.73 -7.56
C THR A 426 13.31 -11.23 -8.86
N GLY A 427 13.41 -9.93 -9.09
CA GLY A 427 13.05 -9.26 -10.33
C GLY A 427 14.13 -8.29 -10.78
N THR A 428 14.28 -8.20 -12.08
CA THR A 428 15.06 -7.19 -12.77
C THR A 428 14.20 -6.71 -13.92
N ALA A 429 13.71 -5.49 -13.84
CA ALA A 429 12.86 -4.91 -14.87
C ALA A 429 13.65 -3.88 -15.65
N GLN A 430 13.87 -4.14 -16.94
CA GLN A 430 14.55 -3.21 -17.83
C GLN A 430 13.60 -2.06 -18.21
N ILE A 431 14.01 -0.83 -17.91
CA ILE A 431 13.37 0.39 -18.43
C ILE A 431 14.18 0.82 -19.67
N GLY A 432 13.49 0.92 -20.81
CA GLY A 432 14.10 1.24 -22.10
C GLY A 432 14.72 2.64 -22.18
N SER A 433 15.58 2.99 -21.23
CA SER A 433 16.33 4.25 -21.16
C SER A 433 17.67 4.15 -21.90
N ASP A 434 18.24 5.30 -22.26
CA ASP A 434 19.61 5.42 -22.77
C ASP A 434 20.36 6.41 -21.84
N PRO A 435 21.34 5.95 -21.03
CA PRO A 435 21.82 4.56 -20.89
C PRO A 435 20.79 3.62 -20.25
N PRO A 436 20.92 2.29 -20.49
CA PRO A 436 20.00 1.28 -19.95
C PRO A 436 19.97 1.32 -18.43
N ARG A 437 18.75 1.28 -17.85
CA ARG A 437 18.51 1.19 -16.41
C ARG A 437 17.65 -0.02 -16.10
N SER A 438 17.75 -0.53 -14.89
CA SER A 438 16.94 -1.64 -14.43
C SER A 438 16.44 -1.38 -13.01
N HIS A 439 15.15 -1.58 -12.79
CA HIS A 439 14.59 -1.67 -11.44
C HIS A 439 14.99 -3.01 -10.81
N ALA A 440 15.46 -2.95 -9.58
CA ALA A 440 15.75 -4.13 -8.78
C ALA A 440 14.55 -4.43 -7.87
N TRP A 441 13.94 -5.62 -8.04
CA TRP A 441 12.81 -6.07 -7.26
C TRP A 441 13.12 -7.35 -6.50
N ILE A 442 12.48 -7.48 -5.35
CA ILE A 442 12.30 -8.75 -4.66
C ILE A 442 10.91 -8.79 -4.03
N ILE A 443 10.28 -9.95 -4.07
CA ILE A 443 9.14 -10.29 -3.23
C ILE A 443 9.47 -11.55 -2.47
N GLY A 444 8.97 -11.68 -1.27
CA GLY A 444 9.22 -12.87 -0.45
C GLY A 444 8.34 -12.91 0.78
N PHE A 445 8.54 -13.95 1.56
CA PHE A 445 7.88 -14.17 2.83
C PHE A 445 8.81 -14.91 3.79
N ALA A 446 8.54 -14.80 5.08
CA ALA A 446 9.22 -15.57 6.11
C ALA A 446 8.30 -15.89 7.30
N GLY A 447 8.59 -16.97 7.98
CA GLY A 447 7.90 -17.40 9.20
C GLY A 447 8.37 -18.75 9.71
N PRO A 448 7.89 -19.22 10.88
CA PRO A 448 8.28 -20.50 11.47
C PRO A 448 7.97 -21.69 10.55
N GLU A 449 8.82 -22.72 10.63
CA GLU A 449 8.60 -23.95 9.87
C GLU A 449 7.28 -24.62 10.28
N GLY A 450 6.50 -25.05 9.28
CA GLY A 450 5.22 -25.72 9.48
C GLY A 450 4.03 -24.80 9.78
N GLU A 451 4.24 -23.49 9.84
CA GLU A 451 3.18 -22.48 10.02
C GLU A 451 2.93 -21.68 8.72
N VAL A 452 1.84 -20.91 8.73
CA VAL A 452 1.64 -19.86 7.73
C VAL A 452 2.68 -18.78 7.99
N PRO A 453 3.48 -18.37 6.99
CA PRO A 453 4.45 -17.29 7.15
C PRO A 453 3.86 -16.03 7.80
N HIS A 454 4.64 -15.41 8.67
CA HIS A 454 4.17 -14.27 9.47
C HIS A 454 4.36 -12.93 8.77
N VAL A 455 5.26 -12.87 7.81
CA VAL A 455 5.58 -11.63 7.08
C VAL A 455 5.73 -11.93 5.61
N ALA A 456 5.12 -11.09 4.76
CA ALA A 456 5.42 -11.01 3.33
C ALA A 456 5.97 -9.63 3.01
N VAL A 457 6.92 -9.55 2.07
CA VAL A 457 7.65 -8.33 1.74
C VAL A 457 7.73 -8.11 0.24
N ALA A 458 7.71 -6.84 -0.18
CA ALA A 458 8.15 -6.40 -1.49
C ALA A 458 9.12 -5.23 -1.34
N VAL A 459 10.22 -5.28 -2.07
CA VAL A 459 11.19 -4.18 -2.17
C VAL A 459 11.39 -3.83 -3.63
N LEU A 460 11.26 -2.54 -3.92
CA LEU A 460 11.63 -1.92 -5.18
C LEU A 460 12.79 -0.96 -4.93
N VAL A 461 13.86 -1.11 -5.71
CA VAL A 461 14.89 -0.08 -5.88
C VAL A 461 14.89 0.35 -7.33
N GLU A 462 14.56 1.60 -7.58
CA GLU A 462 14.48 2.15 -8.92
C GLU A 462 15.86 2.25 -9.60
N GLY A 463 15.85 2.08 -10.91
CA GLY A 463 17.09 2.12 -11.69
C GLY A 463 17.64 3.55 -11.80
N GLN A 464 18.84 3.77 -11.27
CA GLN A 464 19.57 5.04 -11.35
C GLN A 464 20.52 5.08 -12.57
N GLU A 465 20.93 6.28 -12.98
CA GLU A 465 21.93 6.43 -14.05
C GLU A 465 23.25 5.75 -13.71
N GLY A 466 23.74 4.95 -14.66
CA GLY A 466 24.99 4.19 -14.49
C GLY A 466 24.86 2.88 -13.74
N ALA A 467 23.68 2.51 -13.28
CA ALA A 467 23.41 1.28 -12.53
C ALA A 467 22.72 0.19 -13.38
N SER A 468 23.23 -0.08 -14.59
CA SER A 468 22.68 -1.06 -15.52
C SER A 468 22.73 -2.52 -15.02
N GLU A 469 23.47 -2.81 -13.96
CA GLU A 469 23.66 -4.14 -13.39
C GLU A 469 22.96 -4.35 -12.04
N GLN A 470 22.02 -3.49 -11.69
CA GLN A 470 21.22 -3.70 -10.47
C GLN A 470 20.26 -4.86 -10.66
N THR A 471 20.46 -5.92 -9.88
CA THR A 471 19.55 -7.09 -9.85
C THR A 471 18.87 -7.18 -8.50
N GLY A 472 17.65 -7.72 -8.49
CA GLY A 472 16.88 -7.91 -7.24
C GLY A 472 17.66 -8.67 -6.18
N GLY A 473 18.35 -9.75 -6.53
CA GLY A 473 19.12 -10.55 -5.60
C GLY A 473 20.33 -9.83 -4.99
N ARG A 474 20.93 -8.84 -5.67
CA ARG A 474 22.10 -8.10 -5.18
C ARG A 474 21.76 -6.87 -4.37
N VAL A 475 20.66 -6.17 -4.73
CA VAL A 475 20.31 -4.85 -4.19
C VAL A 475 19.07 -4.89 -3.32
N ALA A 476 17.98 -5.52 -3.79
CA ALA A 476 16.72 -5.54 -3.05
C ALA A 476 16.64 -6.66 -2.00
N ALA A 477 17.27 -7.83 -2.25
CA ALA A 477 17.21 -8.95 -1.32
C ALA A 477 17.81 -8.65 0.07
N PRO A 478 18.99 -8.00 0.21
CA PRO A 478 19.51 -7.65 1.53
C PRO A 478 18.61 -6.70 2.31
N ILE A 479 17.94 -5.75 1.61
CA ILE A 479 16.98 -4.84 2.25
C ILE A 479 15.78 -5.63 2.77
N ALA A 480 15.25 -6.54 1.94
CA ALA A 480 14.12 -7.37 2.32
C ALA A 480 14.46 -8.34 3.47
N SER A 481 15.68 -8.92 3.49
CA SER A 481 16.16 -9.78 4.56
C SER A 481 16.15 -9.07 5.90
N ALA A 482 16.75 -7.88 5.98
CA ALA A 482 16.76 -7.07 7.20
C ALA A 482 15.34 -6.69 7.68
N VAL A 483 14.44 -6.37 6.75
CA VAL A 483 13.04 -6.04 7.07
C VAL A 483 12.26 -7.27 7.55
N LEU A 484 12.46 -8.44 6.92
CA LEU A 484 11.87 -9.70 7.39
C LEU A 484 12.34 -10.04 8.80
N ALA A 485 13.64 -9.97 9.06
CA ALA A 485 14.22 -10.22 10.38
C ALA A 485 13.64 -9.28 11.45
N ALA A 486 13.60 -7.97 11.17
CA ALA A 486 13.02 -6.99 12.09
C ALA A 486 11.52 -7.22 12.34
N ALA A 487 10.77 -7.59 11.30
CA ALA A 487 9.33 -7.83 11.43
C ALA A 487 9.00 -9.11 12.19
N LEU A 488 9.85 -10.15 12.10
CA LEU A 488 9.71 -11.42 12.83
C LEU A 488 10.13 -11.28 14.30
N ALA A 489 11.06 -10.37 14.61
CA ALA A 489 11.46 -10.11 15.98
C ALA A 489 10.28 -9.53 16.80
N PRO A 490 10.17 -9.84 18.12
CA PRO A 490 9.21 -9.18 18.99
C PRO A 490 9.37 -7.64 18.90
N PRO A 491 8.26 -6.87 18.97
CA PRO A 491 8.35 -5.41 18.99
C PRO A 491 9.31 -4.94 20.07
N ALA A 492 10.20 -4.02 19.74
CA ALA A 492 10.96 -3.31 20.75
C ALA A 492 9.94 -2.55 21.61
N GLY A 493 9.80 -2.94 22.89
CA GLY A 493 8.90 -2.22 23.79
C GLY A 493 9.30 -0.74 23.84
N PRO A 494 8.38 0.19 24.22
CA PRO A 494 8.73 1.59 24.34
C PRO A 494 9.94 1.71 25.27
N GLU A 495 11.07 2.18 24.74
CA GLU A 495 12.23 2.51 25.57
C GLU A 495 11.77 3.53 26.60
N GLY A 496 11.76 3.12 27.87
CA GLY A 496 11.41 3.99 28.98
C GLY A 496 12.39 5.17 29.02
N GLY A 497 11.94 6.31 28.48
CA GLY A 497 12.62 7.60 28.58
C GLY A 497 12.27 8.30 29.90
#